data_657f4a5e3f75cc31317c51697fd6fdb9
#
_entry.id   657f4a5e3f75cc31317c51697fd6fdb9
#
_cell.length_a   1.000
_cell.length_b   1.000
_cell.length_c   1.000
_cell.angle_alpha   90.00
_cell.angle_beta   90.00
_cell.angle_gamma   90.00
#
_symmetry.space_group_name_H-M   'P 1'
#
loop_
_entity.id
_entity.type
_entity.pdbx_description
1 polymer ?
#
loop_
_entity_poly.entity_id
_entity_poly.type
_entity_poly.pdbx_seq_one_letter_code
_entity_poly.pdbx_strand_id
1 'polypeptide(L)'
;MKNIRKTAVALLAVPLSVALFTGCTSSGDKQASGSESPGAGKSKEMVKLTAAFPGQESPGQKAALQAINKKLQADGLNVEVDFKYLDDYFNKLALNVAGGTVYDLAWAHSSTLSDLVAKKVYQPIDLQKNGADLIKNGPDYVLKGGQIQGKQYAVPRAIPMTGFNNVYNIRGDLREKYGIPKITTEEGLEQYFAAIKKNEPNMHPIVGDNIQELFPVYANYYFPIGDGGQYPLYIDPADSTHTVKSFLDSPAFAQVVAKKKEWKDKGLLFNDPNFDGEGGFDNGKVAAIAANIFRASERVDALTGNVKGAKVETVYLEPQKRYIFSAGDNMLAVPSTSKHADEAVALINWIKKDQANYDLWSYGVEGVNYKLAGNAVDTSGIPDANKYNTNVWMWNDLRLARFSTNYPKEDIEALKKWDSKSEVTPFVGFTLDQSKIKSQISNIQAIMGEYIPNLGMGVTDYNSVKDQMMKKLNAAGLQDVMKEVQSQINAYVSQNKK
;
A
#
# COMPACT_ATOMS: atom_id res chain seq x y z
N MET A 1 -4.00 -16.58 51.78
CA MET A 1 -5.11 -17.27 52.48
C MET A 1 -6.43 -16.91 51.80
N LYS A 2 -7.25 -17.93 51.48
CA LYS A 2 -8.69 -17.89 51.04
C LYS A 2 -8.92 -17.38 49.62
N ASN A 3 -9.69 -18.01 48.72
CA ASN A 3 -10.33 -19.33 48.68
C ASN A 3 -10.60 -19.65 47.20
N ILE A 4 -10.32 -20.85 46.82
CA ILE A 4 -10.67 -21.45 45.51
C ILE A 4 -12.12 -21.90 45.61
N ARG A 5 -12.99 -21.45 44.70
CA ARG A 5 -14.29 -22.10 44.44
C ARG A 5 -14.24 -22.81 43.10
N LYS A 6 -14.31 -24.13 43.18
CA LYS A 6 -14.58 -25.05 42.08
C LYS A 6 -16.08 -24.99 41.76
N THR A 7 -16.42 -24.80 40.50
CA THR A 7 -17.79 -25.02 40.02
C THR A 7 -17.73 -26.12 38.97
N ALA A 8 -18.55 -27.15 39.22
CA ALA A 8 -18.66 -28.36 38.43
C ALA A 8 -19.47 -28.10 37.15
N VAL A 9 -19.02 -28.73 36.06
CA VAL A 9 -19.72 -28.78 34.77
C VAL A 9 -20.61 -30.01 34.77
N ALA A 10 -21.90 -29.81 34.59
CA ALA A 10 -22.89 -30.87 34.36
C ALA A 10 -23.03 -31.10 32.84
N LEU A 11 -22.75 -32.31 32.41
CA LEU A 11 -23.03 -32.80 31.05
C LEU A 11 -24.54 -33.12 30.96
N LEU A 12 -25.19 -32.51 29.99
CA LEU A 12 -26.53 -32.90 29.53
C LEU A 12 -26.43 -33.51 28.14
N ALA A 13 -26.68 -34.79 28.07
CA ALA A 13 -26.86 -35.55 26.83
C ALA A 13 -28.29 -35.38 26.34
N VAL A 14 -28.50 -35.06 25.07
CA VAL A 14 -29.82 -35.06 24.41
C VAL A 14 -29.76 -36.02 23.23
N PRO A 15 -30.73 -36.95 23.09
CA PRO A 15 -30.69 -37.99 22.10
C PRO A 15 -31.16 -37.55 20.72
N LEU A 16 -30.54 -38.15 19.72
CA LEU A 16 -30.83 -38.09 18.28
C LEU A 16 -32.13 -38.83 17.97
N SER A 17 -33.11 -38.16 17.39
CA SER A 17 -34.30 -38.78 16.82
C SER A 17 -34.23 -38.74 15.30
N VAL A 18 -34.02 -39.91 14.71
CA VAL A 18 -34.10 -40.20 13.27
C VAL A 18 -35.55 -40.42 12.89
N ALA A 19 -36.12 -39.64 12.00
CA ALA A 19 -37.41 -39.89 11.37
C ALA A 19 -37.18 -40.22 9.88
N LEU A 20 -37.33 -41.50 9.58
CA LEU A 20 -37.48 -42.06 8.24
C LEU A 20 -38.92 -41.86 7.75
N PHE A 21 -39.08 -41.18 6.60
CA PHE A 21 -40.36 -41.27 5.85
C PHE A 21 -40.08 -41.93 4.51
N THR A 22 -40.53 -43.16 4.42
CA THR A 22 -40.84 -43.91 3.19
C THR A 22 -42.28 -43.63 2.80
N GLY A 23 -42.51 -43.34 1.53
CA GLY A 23 -43.88 -43.20 1.02
C GLY A 23 -43.93 -43.36 -0.51
N CYS A 24 -44.59 -44.39 -0.92
CA CYS A 24 -44.69 -45.08 -2.18
C CYS A 24 -45.28 -44.32 -3.38
N THR A 25 -44.84 -44.79 -4.51
CA THR A 25 -45.35 -44.77 -5.88
C THR A 25 -46.85 -44.75 -6.09
N SER A 26 -47.32 -44.02 -7.13
CA SER A 26 -48.34 -44.55 -8.06
C SER A 26 -48.24 -43.83 -9.42
N SER A 27 -48.27 -44.65 -10.45
CA SER A 27 -48.24 -44.34 -11.87
C SER A 27 -49.53 -43.73 -12.40
N GLY A 28 -49.44 -42.92 -13.44
CA GLY A 28 -50.57 -42.50 -14.26
C GLY A 28 -50.14 -41.67 -15.46
N ASP A 29 -50.03 -42.35 -16.60
CA ASP A 29 -49.87 -41.75 -17.93
C ASP A 29 -50.97 -40.77 -18.27
N LYS A 30 -50.56 -39.60 -18.85
CA LYS A 30 -51.27 -38.99 -20.00
C LYS A 30 -50.34 -37.97 -20.71
N GLN A 31 -50.11 -38.26 -21.94
CA GLN A 31 -49.50 -37.52 -23.01
C GLN A 31 -50.35 -36.28 -23.38
N ALA A 32 -49.74 -35.10 -23.37
CA ALA A 32 -50.26 -33.95 -24.11
C ALA A 32 -49.06 -33.12 -24.58
N SER A 33 -48.95 -33.02 -25.89
CA SER A 33 -48.04 -32.20 -26.66
C SER A 33 -48.33 -30.71 -26.42
N GLY A 34 -47.31 -29.94 -26.04
CA GLY A 34 -47.39 -28.47 -25.93
C GLY A 34 -46.01 -27.88 -26.22
N SER A 35 -45.99 -27.04 -27.23
CA SER A 35 -44.90 -26.32 -27.84
C SER A 35 -43.86 -25.78 -26.85
N GLU A 36 -42.59 -26.13 -27.07
CA GLU A 36 -41.45 -25.49 -26.45
C GLU A 36 -41.35 -24.02 -26.85
N SER A 37 -41.57 -23.12 -25.90
CA SER A 37 -41.12 -21.74 -26.02
C SER A 37 -39.60 -21.71 -25.76
N PRO A 38 -38.82 -20.86 -26.50
CA PRO A 38 -37.37 -20.80 -26.30
C PRO A 38 -37.07 -20.30 -24.89
N GLY A 39 -36.20 -21.03 -24.24
CA GLY A 39 -35.81 -20.93 -22.83
C GLY A 39 -35.67 -19.52 -22.30
N ALA A 40 -36.40 -19.23 -21.27
CA ALA A 40 -36.01 -18.24 -20.27
C ALA A 40 -34.69 -18.69 -19.66
N GLY A 41 -33.61 -18.02 -20.00
CA GLY A 41 -32.29 -18.27 -19.39
C GLY A 41 -32.45 -18.23 -17.88
N LYS A 42 -32.00 -19.27 -17.18
CA LYS A 42 -31.91 -19.30 -15.73
C LYS A 42 -31.18 -18.01 -15.31
N SER A 43 -31.84 -17.08 -14.63
CA SER A 43 -31.17 -15.95 -14.01
C SER A 43 -30.07 -16.52 -13.11
N LYS A 44 -28.81 -16.24 -13.39
CA LYS A 44 -27.73 -16.64 -12.51
C LYS A 44 -28.04 -16.11 -11.12
N GLU A 45 -27.93 -16.96 -10.10
CA GLU A 45 -28.12 -16.56 -8.72
C GLU A 45 -27.15 -15.40 -8.39
N MET A 46 -27.62 -14.39 -7.66
CA MET A 46 -26.82 -13.23 -7.23
C MET A 46 -25.72 -13.69 -6.30
N VAL A 47 -24.47 -13.40 -6.62
CA VAL A 47 -23.31 -13.71 -5.78
C VAL A 47 -23.05 -12.54 -4.83
N LYS A 48 -23.01 -12.83 -3.52
CA LYS A 48 -22.66 -11.83 -2.51
C LYS A 48 -21.16 -11.93 -2.20
N LEU A 49 -20.46 -10.82 -2.38
CA LEU A 49 -19.05 -10.70 -2.11
C LEU A 49 -18.81 -9.84 -0.86
N THR A 50 -17.93 -10.29 0.01
CA THR A 50 -17.49 -9.53 1.18
C THR A 50 -16.06 -9.05 0.98
N ALA A 51 -15.87 -7.72 0.95
CA ALA A 51 -14.56 -7.10 0.85
C ALA A 51 -14.04 -6.70 2.24
N ALA A 52 -12.88 -7.19 2.62
CA ALA A 52 -12.22 -6.89 3.90
C ALA A 52 -11.16 -5.80 3.71
N PHE A 53 -11.30 -4.68 4.41
CA PHE A 53 -10.41 -3.53 4.31
C PHE A 53 -9.96 -3.02 5.69
N PRO A 54 -8.81 -2.32 5.79
CA PRO A 54 -8.45 -1.57 6.98
C PRO A 54 -9.27 -0.29 7.09
N GLY A 55 -9.40 0.23 8.30
CA GLY A 55 -10.10 1.49 8.55
C GLY A 55 -11.45 1.33 9.20
N GLN A 56 -12.36 2.24 8.89
CA GLN A 56 -13.69 2.31 9.49
C GLN A 56 -14.75 2.67 8.44
N GLU A 57 -15.98 2.29 8.70
CA GLU A 57 -17.12 2.67 7.87
C GLU A 57 -17.31 4.20 7.88
N SER A 58 -17.44 4.78 6.68
CA SER A 58 -17.73 6.21 6.53
C SER A 58 -19.24 6.48 6.52
N PRO A 59 -19.70 7.66 6.98
CA PRO A 59 -21.14 7.97 7.09
C PRO A 59 -21.91 7.82 5.77
N GLY A 60 -21.29 8.18 4.64
CA GLY A 60 -21.89 8.09 3.30
C GLY A 60 -21.80 6.72 2.63
N GLN A 61 -21.16 5.73 3.27
CA GLN A 61 -20.87 4.43 2.65
C GLN A 61 -22.11 3.67 2.20
N LYS A 62 -23.17 3.68 3.01
CA LYS A 62 -24.40 2.95 2.67
C LYS A 62 -24.99 3.40 1.32
N ALA A 63 -25.05 4.71 1.09
CA ALA A 63 -25.57 5.25 -0.17
C ALA A 63 -24.64 4.89 -1.34
N ALA A 64 -23.33 4.98 -1.15
CA ALA A 64 -22.34 4.59 -2.16
C ALA A 64 -22.45 3.11 -2.52
N LEU A 65 -22.51 2.20 -1.51
CA LEU A 65 -22.64 0.76 -1.76
C LEU A 65 -23.97 0.40 -2.47
N GLN A 66 -25.07 1.06 -2.14
CA GLN A 66 -26.32 0.86 -2.88
C GLN A 66 -26.18 1.24 -4.35
N ALA A 67 -25.52 2.36 -4.66
CA ALA A 67 -25.27 2.80 -6.03
C ALA A 67 -24.29 1.87 -6.76
N ILE A 68 -23.23 1.42 -6.10
CA ILE A 68 -22.25 0.43 -6.62
C ILE A 68 -23.00 -0.85 -7.01
N ASN A 69 -23.76 -1.43 -6.10
CA ASN A 69 -24.47 -2.69 -6.33
C ASN A 69 -25.51 -2.57 -7.45
N LYS A 70 -26.22 -1.45 -7.52
CA LYS A 70 -27.14 -1.16 -8.63
C LYS A 70 -26.40 -1.09 -9.98
N LYS A 71 -25.22 -0.43 -10.01
CA LYS A 71 -24.44 -0.31 -11.25
C LYS A 71 -23.80 -1.63 -11.65
N LEU A 72 -23.30 -2.43 -10.70
CA LEU A 72 -22.78 -3.77 -10.99
C LEU A 72 -23.81 -4.64 -11.72
N GLN A 73 -25.06 -4.62 -11.26
CA GLN A 73 -26.17 -5.35 -11.90
C GLN A 73 -26.50 -4.78 -13.27
N ALA A 74 -26.57 -3.44 -13.40
CA ALA A 74 -26.84 -2.78 -14.67
C ALA A 74 -25.77 -3.05 -15.73
N ASP A 75 -24.51 -3.20 -15.28
CA ASP A 75 -23.38 -3.53 -16.15
C ASP A 75 -23.25 -5.06 -16.42
N GLY A 76 -24.19 -5.85 -15.92
CA GLY A 76 -24.25 -7.30 -16.15
C GLY A 76 -23.37 -8.15 -15.24
N LEU A 77 -22.76 -7.56 -14.19
CA LEU A 77 -22.11 -8.33 -13.14
C LEU A 77 -23.16 -8.76 -12.10
N ASN A 78 -23.41 -10.07 -12.05
CA ASN A 78 -24.39 -10.64 -11.11
C ASN A 78 -23.80 -10.80 -9.70
N VAL A 79 -23.25 -9.71 -9.17
CA VAL A 79 -22.63 -9.64 -7.84
C VAL A 79 -23.21 -8.49 -7.01
N GLU A 80 -23.25 -8.68 -5.71
CA GLU A 80 -23.51 -7.68 -4.70
C GLU A 80 -22.32 -7.65 -3.75
N VAL A 81 -21.75 -6.47 -3.44
CA VAL A 81 -20.59 -6.33 -2.56
C VAL A 81 -20.97 -5.62 -1.26
N ASP A 82 -20.38 -6.07 -0.15
CA ASP A 82 -20.42 -5.42 1.17
C ASP A 82 -18.99 -5.26 1.70
N PHE A 83 -18.74 -4.21 2.52
CA PHE A 83 -17.43 -3.92 3.10
C PHE A 83 -17.40 -4.31 4.58
N LYS A 84 -16.30 -4.94 4.98
CA LYS A 84 -15.96 -5.23 6.38
C LYS A 84 -14.63 -4.59 6.72
N TYR A 85 -14.59 -3.90 7.84
CA TYR A 85 -13.37 -3.23 8.30
C TYR A 85 -12.72 -3.99 9.44
N LEU A 86 -11.41 -4.10 9.40
CA LEU A 86 -10.61 -4.82 10.39
C LEU A 86 -9.55 -3.88 10.97
N ASP A 87 -9.52 -3.74 12.30
CA ASP A 87 -8.36 -3.17 13.00
C ASP A 87 -7.25 -4.20 13.00
N ASP A 88 -5.99 -3.81 13.24
CA ASP A 88 -4.82 -4.73 13.18
C ASP A 88 -4.93 -5.68 11.98
N TYR A 89 -5.12 -5.06 10.82
CA TYR A 89 -5.69 -5.66 9.62
C TYR A 89 -5.07 -7.02 9.23
N PHE A 90 -3.74 -7.08 9.06
CA PHE A 90 -3.11 -8.31 8.54
C PHE A 90 -3.17 -9.47 9.53
N ASN A 91 -3.03 -9.19 10.82
CA ASN A 91 -3.16 -10.21 11.86
C ASN A 91 -4.58 -10.74 11.94
N LYS A 92 -5.58 -9.85 11.97
CA LYS A 92 -6.99 -10.24 12.02
C LYS A 92 -7.45 -10.92 10.73
N LEU A 93 -7.02 -10.45 9.56
CA LEU A 93 -7.34 -11.11 8.30
C LEU A 93 -6.82 -12.55 8.30
N ALA A 94 -5.55 -12.76 8.65
CA ALA A 94 -4.95 -14.09 8.70
C ALA A 94 -5.65 -15.00 9.72
N LEU A 95 -5.97 -14.50 10.91
CA LEU A 95 -6.67 -15.25 11.95
C LEU A 95 -8.10 -15.63 11.52
N ASN A 96 -8.84 -14.69 10.95
CA ASN A 96 -10.22 -14.89 10.51
C ASN A 96 -10.30 -15.90 9.36
N VAL A 97 -9.40 -15.79 8.37
CA VAL A 97 -9.30 -16.77 7.26
C VAL A 97 -8.95 -18.15 7.79
N ALA A 98 -7.98 -18.26 8.71
CA ALA A 98 -7.64 -19.53 9.35
C ALA A 98 -8.82 -20.12 10.17
N GLY A 99 -9.65 -19.26 10.74
CA GLY A 99 -10.89 -19.61 11.46
C GLY A 99 -12.07 -19.93 10.54
N GLY A 100 -11.91 -19.85 9.20
CA GLY A 100 -12.96 -20.16 8.23
C GLY A 100 -13.91 -18.98 7.91
N THR A 101 -13.62 -17.75 8.37
CA THR A 101 -14.41 -16.58 7.98
C THR A 101 -14.24 -16.33 6.49
N VAL A 102 -15.35 -16.18 5.77
CA VAL A 102 -15.34 -15.96 4.33
C VAL A 102 -15.19 -14.47 4.03
N TYR A 103 -14.14 -14.15 3.29
CA TYR A 103 -13.97 -12.88 2.58
C TYR A 103 -13.66 -13.20 1.12
N ASP A 104 -14.14 -12.35 0.20
CA ASP A 104 -14.01 -12.57 -1.24
C ASP A 104 -13.03 -11.61 -1.89
N LEU A 105 -12.83 -10.45 -1.29
CA LEU A 105 -11.86 -9.44 -1.68
C LEU A 105 -11.15 -8.92 -0.44
N ALA A 106 -9.85 -8.67 -0.55
CA ALA A 106 -9.05 -8.14 0.57
C ALA A 106 -7.92 -7.25 0.05
N TRP A 107 -7.50 -6.29 0.87
CA TRP A 107 -6.25 -5.58 0.63
C TRP A 107 -5.06 -6.47 0.92
N ALA A 108 -4.06 -6.41 0.04
CA ALA A 108 -2.75 -7.03 0.20
C ALA A 108 -1.64 -6.00 0.03
N HIS A 109 -0.49 -6.24 0.64
CA HIS A 109 0.68 -5.38 0.55
C HIS A 109 1.91 -6.21 0.20
N SER A 110 2.81 -5.65 -0.61
CA SER A 110 4.01 -6.36 -1.09
C SER A 110 4.89 -6.91 0.04
N SER A 111 5.00 -6.18 1.15
CA SER A 111 5.81 -6.61 2.31
C SER A 111 5.29 -7.86 3.03
N THR A 112 3.98 -8.17 2.89
CA THR A 112 3.33 -9.30 3.58
C THR A 112 2.81 -10.36 2.63
N LEU A 113 2.74 -10.09 1.32
CA LEU A 113 2.10 -10.97 0.34
C LEU A 113 2.69 -12.39 0.36
N SER A 114 4.01 -12.51 0.33
CA SER A 114 4.69 -13.82 0.31
C SER A 114 4.40 -14.64 1.56
N ASP A 115 4.48 -14.03 2.74
CA ASP A 115 4.19 -14.68 4.02
C ASP A 115 2.72 -15.12 4.11
N LEU A 116 1.79 -14.25 3.69
CA LEU A 116 0.35 -14.56 3.73
C LEU A 116 -0.05 -15.62 2.68
N VAL A 117 0.61 -15.66 1.53
CA VAL A 117 0.45 -16.77 0.55
C VAL A 117 0.97 -18.07 1.14
N ALA A 118 2.16 -18.07 1.76
CA ALA A 118 2.72 -19.25 2.41
C ALA A 118 1.81 -19.77 3.55
N LYS A 119 1.16 -18.87 4.29
CA LYS A 119 0.15 -19.16 5.32
C LYS A 119 -1.23 -19.54 4.75
N LYS A 120 -1.38 -19.59 3.42
CA LYS A 120 -2.64 -19.89 2.72
C LYS A 120 -3.76 -18.90 3.05
N VAL A 121 -3.44 -17.63 3.31
CA VAL A 121 -4.45 -16.58 3.50
C VAL A 121 -5.03 -16.15 2.16
N TYR A 122 -4.22 -16.08 1.10
CA TYR A 122 -4.65 -15.76 -0.25
C TYR A 122 -4.57 -16.99 -1.15
N GLN A 123 -5.45 -17.04 -2.16
CA GLN A 123 -5.45 -18.06 -3.20
C GLN A 123 -4.99 -17.49 -4.54
N PRO A 124 -4.48 -18.32 -5.46
CA PRO A 124 -4.15 -17.88 -6.81
C PRO A 124 -5.43 -17.48 -7.57
N ILE A 125 -5.29 -16.46 -8.44
CA ILE A 125 -6.36 -15.93 -9.28
C ILE A 125 -6.00 -16.07 -10.76
N ASP A 126 -7.02 -16.21 -11.61
CA ASP A 126 -6.88 -16.27 -13.06
C ASP A 126 -7.39 -14.96 -13.70
N LEU A 127 -6.46 -14.12 -14.16
CA LEU A 127 -6.81 -12.88 -14.83
C LEU A 127 -7.24 -13.09 -16.27
N GLN A 128 -6.91 -14.20 -16.92
CA GLN A 128 -7.28 -14.46 -18.31
C GLN A 128 -8.78 -14.65 -18.46
N LYS A 129 -9.45 -15.15 -17.43
CA LYS A 129 -10.87 -15.43 -17.47
C LYS A 129 -11.74 -14.18 -17.32
N ASN A 130 -11.45 -13.31 -16.36
CA ASN A 130 -12.30 -12.16 -16.00
C ASN A 130 -11.53 -10.84 -15.81
N GLY A 131 -10.23 -10.80 -16.14
CA GLY A 131 -9.34 -9.65 -15.93
C GLY A 131 -8.83 -9.00 -17.21
N ALA A 132 -9.57 -9.08 -18.32
CA ALA A 132 -9.10 -8.64 -19.65
C ALA A 132 -8.67 -7.17 -19.69
N ASP A 133 -9.42 -6.27 -19.03
CA ASP A 133 -9.08 -4.85 -18.98
C ASP A 133 -7.86 -4.59 -18.07
N LEU A 134 -7.67 -5.39 -17.00
CA LEU A 134 -6.48 -5.32 -16.14
C LEU A 134 -5.22 -5.68 -16.93
N ILE A 135 -5.29 -6.70 -17.77
CA ILE A 135 -4.18 -7.13 -18.61
C ILE A 135 -3.90 -6.07 -19.71
N LYS A 136 -4.96 -5.56 -20.37
CA LYS A 136 -4.83 -4.64 -21.50
C LYS A 136 -4.34 -3.25 -21.11
N ASN A 137 -4.79 -2.74 -19.97
CA ASN A 137 -4.73 -1.31 -19.66
C ASN A 137 -3.56 -0.92 -18.74
N GLY A 138 -2.85 -1.87 -18.14
CA GLY A 138 -1.67 -1.59 -17.29
C GLY A 138 -0.36 -1.84 -18.02
N PRO A 139 0.77 -1.25 -17.58
CA PRO A 139 2.08 -1.71 -18.00
C PRO A 139 2.29 -3.17 -17.59
N ASP A 140 2.87 -3.99 -18.49
CA ASP A 140 3.05 -5.44 -18.26
C ASP A 140 3.76 -5.76 -16.94
N TYR A 141 4.68 -4.91 -16.52
CA TYR A 141 5.42 -5.11 -15.28
C TYR A 141 4.54 -4.94 -14.03
N VAL A 142 3.44 -4.18 -14.06
CA VAL A 142 2.61 -3.91 -12.88
C VAL A 142 2.01 -5.20 -12.32
N LEU A 143 1.48 -6.06 -13.15
CA LEU A 143 0.88 -7.33 -12.71
C LEU A 143 1.90 -8.28 -12.07
N LYS A 144 3.17 -8.18 -12.44
CA LYS A 144 4.24 -8.99 -11.82
C LYS A 144 4.37 -8.76 -10.31
N GLY A 145 4.02 -7.58 -9.80
CA GLY A 145 4.04 -7.29 -8.37
C GLY A 145 3.09 -8.13 -7.53
N GLY A 146 2.03 -8.65 -8.13
CA GLY A 146 1.08 -9.56 -7.47
C GLY A 146 1.37 -11.04 -7.66
N GLN A 147 2.54 -11.40 -8.24
CA GLN A 147 2.91 -12.78 -8.51
C GLN A 147 3.84 -13.34 -7.44
N ILE A 148 3.58 -14.60 -7.05
CA ILE A 148 4.46 -15.42 -6.21
C ILE A 148 4.75 -16.72 -6.97
N GLN A 149 6.03 -17.00 -7.23
CA GLN A 149 6.48 -18.16 -7.99
C GLN A 149 5.72 -18.35 -9.33
N GLY A 150 5.53 -17.25 -10.06
CA GLY A 150 4.88 -17.21 -11.37
C GLY A 150 3.36 -17.34 -11.36
N LYS A 151 2.70 -17.45 -10.20
CA LYS A 151 1.25 -17.47 -10.06
C LYS A 151 0.74 -16.13 -9.58
N GLN A 152 -0.35 -15.63 -10.18
CA GLN A 152 -0.99 -14.40 -9.74
C GLN A 152 -1.79 -14.62 -8.46
N TYR A 153 -1.59 -13.78 -7.44
CA TYR A 153 -2.32 -13.80 -6.17
C TYR A 153 -3.02 -12.48 -5.87
N ALA A 154 -2.54 -11.39 -6.45
CA ALA A 154 -3.11 -10.07 -6.23
C ALA A 154 -3.01 -9.19 -7.47
N VAL A 155 -3.86 -8.18 -7.55
CA VAL A 155 -3.85 -7.15 -8.59
C VAL A 155 -3.28 -5.87 -7.98
N PRO A 156 -2.08 -5.44 -8.38
CA PRO A 156 -1.46 -4.22 -7.89
C PRO A 156 -2.22 -2.94 -8.29
N ARG A 157 -2.06 -1.91 -7.49
CA ARG A 157 -2.42 -0.55 -7.90
C ARG A 157 -1.49 -0.08 -9.03
N ALA A 158 -1.98 0.80 -9.90
CA ALA A 158 -1.24 1.30 -11.04
C ALA A 158 -0.84 2.77 -10.81
N ILE A 159 0.28 2.96 -10.14
CA ILE A 159 0.86 4.27 -9.82
C ILE A 159 2.34 4.29 -10.21
N PRO A 160 2.98 5.48 -10.31
CA PRO A 160 4.42 5.58 -10.47
C PRO A 160 5.16 4.86 -9.35
N MET A 161 6.20 4.12 -9.73
CA MET A 161 6.96 3.27 -8.79
C MET A 161 8.42 3.72 -8.60
N THR A 162 8.90 4.62 -9.46
CA THR A 162 10.27 5.12 -9.34
C THR A 162 10.40 6.13 -8.22
N GLY A 163 11.39 5.92 -7.35
CA GLY A 163 11.72 6.91 -6.32
C GLY A 163 10.50 7.34 -5.49
N PHE A 164 9.63 6.41 -5.20
CA PHE A 164 8.33 6.63 -4.59
C PHE A 164 8.38 7.49 -3.32
N ASN A 165 9.44 7.37 -2.51
CA ASN A 165 9.61 8.07 -1.23
C ASN A 165 10.59 9.25 -1.29
N ASN A 166 10.81 9.84 -2.47
CA ASN A 166 11.87 10.86 -2.67
C ASN A 166 11.36 12.29 -2.66
N VAL A 167 10.22 12.54 -2.08
CA VAL A 167 9.60 13.85 -2.09
C VAL A 167 9.41 14.37 -0.67
N TYR A 168 9.45 15.70 -0.58
CA TYR A 168 9.04 16.42 0.62
C TYR A 168 7.81 17.23 0.30
N ASN A 169 6.81 17.16 1.15
CA ASN A 169 5.70 18.10 1.13
C ASN A 169 6.06 19.26 2.06
N ILE A 170 6.05 20.47 1.55
CA ILE A 170 6.40 21.67 2.30
C ILE A 170 5.25 22.67 2.34
N ARG A 171 5.30 23.59 3.28
CA ARG A 171 4.48 24.81 3.31
C ARG A 171 4.97 25.76 2.21
N GLY A 172 4.41 25.63 1.01
CA GLY A 172 4.75 26.44 -0.16
C GLY A 172 4.47 27.93 0.05
N ASP A 173 3.41 28.27 0.79
CA ASP A 173 3.10 29.63 1.20
C ASP A 173 4.23 30.27 2.03
N LEU A 174 4.88 29.50 2.91
CA LEU A 174 6.02 30.01 3.69
C LEU A 174 7.28 30.13 2.85
N ARG A 175 7.51 29.20 1.89
CA ARG A 175 8.60 29.34 0.94
C ARG A 175 8.47 30.65 0.14
N GLU A 176 7.27 30.94 -0.39
CA GLU A 176 6.97 32.19 -1.10
C GLU A 176 7.12 33.39 -0.18
N LYS A 177 6.58 33.35 1.04
CA LYS A 177 6.66 34.42 2.05
C LYS A 177 8.11 34.84 2.34
N TYR A 178 9.04 33.89 2.38
CA TYR A 178 10.45 34.16 2.68
C TYR A 178 11.31 34.35 1.43
N GLY A 179 10.71 34.45 0.23
CA GLY A 179 11.40 34.70 -1.01
C GLY A 179 12.38 33.60 -1.44
N ILE A 180 12.14 32.37 -0.98
CA ILE A 180 12.99 31.23 -1.31
C ILE A 180 12.61 30.73 -2.71
N PRO A 181 13.57 30.58 -3.65
CA PRO A 181 13.30 30.01 -4.97
C PRO A 181 12.68 28.62 -4.91
N LYS A 182 12.11 28.13 -6.03
CA LYS A 182 11.62 26.75 -6.11
C LYS A 182 12.74 25.78 -5.73
N ILE A 183 12.46 24.88 -4.80
CA ILE A 183 13.45 23.97 -4.23
C ILE A 183 13.60 22.76 -5.14
N THR A 184 14.83 22.49 -5.59
CA THR A 184 15.19 21.36 -6.44
C THR A 184 16.44 20.64 -5.94
N THR A 185 17.09 21.19 -4.91
CA THR A 185 18.33 20.63 -4.33
C THR A 185 18.22 20.50 -2.81
N GLU A 186 19.09 19.70 -2.23
CA GLU A 186 19.20 19.53 -0.78
C GLU A 186 19.58 20.85 -0.09
N GLU A 187 20.48 21.63 -0.68
CA GLU A 187 20.88 22.94 -0.15
C GLU A 187 19.72 23.91 -0.12
N GLY A 188 18.87 23.92 -1.16
CA GLY A 188 17.64 24.72 -1.20
C GLY A 188 16.66 24.31 -0.09
N LEU A 189 16.56 23.01 0.19
CA LEU A 189 15.74 22.49 1.28
C LEU A 189 16.29 22.92 2.65
N GLU A 190 17.61 22.86 2.86
CA GLU A 190 18.24 23.37 4.09
C GLU A 190 18.03 24.87 4.30
N GLN A 191 18.12 25.67 3.23
CA GLN A 191 17.83 27.10 3.28
C GLN A 191 16.39 27.37 3.75
N TYR A 192 15.44 26.57 3.24
CA TYR A 192 14.06 26.63 3.65
C TYR A 192 13.92 26.28 5.14
N PHE A 193 14.50 25.18 5.61
CA PHE A 193 14.45 24.79 7.03
C PHE A 193 15.07 25.85 7.94
N ALA A 194 16.17 26.44 7.54
CA ALA A 194 16.82 27.53 8.30
C ALA A 194 15.92 28.78 8.37
N ALA A 195 15.23 29.12 7.30
CA ALA A 195 14.29 30.24 7.28
C ALA A 195 13.08 29.98 8.20
N ILE A 196 12.51 28.77 8.19
CA ILE A 196 11.43 28.38 9.11
C ILE A 196 11.91 28.47 10.56
N LYS A 197 13.04 27.86 10.89
CA LYS A 197 13.61 27.90 12.25
C LYS A 197 13.78 29.33 12.76
N LYS A 198 14.22 30.25 11.90
CA LYS A 198 14.47 31.63 12.23
C LYS A 198 13.18 32.43 12.44
N ASN A 199 12.17 32.22 11.59
CA ASN A 199 11.03 33.12 11.48
C ASN A 199 9.72 32.56 12.03
N GLU A 200 9.64 31.25 12.27
CA GLU A 200 8.45 30.55 12.76
C GLU A 200 8.78 29.76 14.05
N PRO A 201 8.97 30.43 15.20
CA PRO A 201 9.51 29.82 16.44
C PRO A 201 8.65 28.71 17.03
N ASN A 202 7.36 28.66 16.67
CA ASN A 202 6.40 27.65 17.13
C ASN A 202 6.19 26.50 16.11
N MET A 203 7.00 26.46 15.05
CA MET A 203 6.88 25.48 13.98
C MET A 203 8.19 24.70 13.84
N HIS A 204 8.08 23.40 13.72
CA HIS A 204 9.23 22.55 13.42
C HIS A 204 9.56 22.61 11.92
N PRO A 205 10.82 22.84 11.52
CA PRO A 205 11.17 22.87 10.10
C PRO A 205 10.90 21.56 9.40
N ILE A 206 11.35 20.44 9.98
CA ILE A 206 11.08 19.08 9.53
C ILE A 206 11.02 18.13 10.72
N VAL A 207 10.20 17.10 10.62
CA VAL A 207 10.15 15.95 11.53
C VAL A 207 10.46 14.68 10.75
N GLY A 208 11.08 13.73 11.40
CA GLY A 208 11.32 12.41 10.81
C GLY A 208 12.43 11.64 11.51
N ASP A 209 12.22 10.37 11.62
CA ASP A 209 13.14 9.37 12.16
C ASP A 209 13.64 8.41 11.07
N ASN A 210 13.08 8.54 9.86
CA ASN A 210 13.36 7.63 8.76
C ASN A 210 14.60 8.07 7.98
N ILE A 211 15.53 7.15 7.78
CA ILE A 211 16.72 7.39 6.97
C ILE A 211 16.44 7.30 5.46
N GLN A 212 15.34 6.66 5.04
CA GLN A 212 15.04 6.40 3.62
C GLN A 212 14.74 7.66 2.82
N GLU A 213 14.26 8.70 3.47
CA GLU A 213 13.80 9.94 2.84
C GLU A 213 14.90 10.64 2.03
N LEU A 214 16.15 10.52 2.43
CA LEU A 214 17.30 11.12 1.74
C LEU A 214 18.03 10.16 0.80
N PHE A 215 17.78 8.84 0.87
CA PHE A 215 18.52 7.89 0.05
C PHE A 215 18.52 8.19 -1.42
N PRO A 216 17.37 8.53 -1.99
CA PRO A 216 17.30 8.74 -3.42
C PRO A 216 18.10 9.93 -3.92
N VAL A 217 18.47 10.85 -3.06
CA VAL A 217 19.42 11.93 -3.38
C VAL A 217 20.82 11.37 -3.61
N TYR A 218 21.20 10.33 -2.86
CA TYR A 218 22.54 9.78 -2.88
C TYR A 218 22.68 8.49 -3.68
N ALA A 219 21.62 7.65 -3.72
CA ALA A 219 21.61 6.40 -4.47
C ALA A 219 20.20 5.86 -4.72
N ASN A 220 20.04 5.15 -5.84
CA ASN A 220 18.85 4.37 -6.18
C ASN A 220 19.16 2.88 -6.02
N TYR A 221 19.06 2.36 -4.81
CA TYR A 221 19.32 0.97 -4.52
C TYR A 221 18.05 0.14 -4.51
N TYR A 222 18.15 -1.10 -4.97
CA TYR A 222 17.11 -2.10 -4.79
C TYR A 222 17.32 -2.84 -3.48
N PHE A 223 16.27 -2.93 -2.69
CA PHE A 223 16.25 -3.67 -1.42
C PHE A 223 15.47 -4.97 -1.62
N PRO A 224 16.13 -6.12 -1.68
CA PRO A 224 15.48 -7.41 -1.93
C PRO A 224 14.64 -7.90 -0.76
N ILE A 225 14.84 -7.34 0.43
CA ILE A 225 14.05 -7.58 1.65
C ILE A 225 13.72 -6.22 2.25
N GLY A 226 12.42 -5.91 2.33
CA GLY A 226 11.95 -4.68 2.97
C GLY A 226 12.62 -3.43 2.43
N ASP A 227 13.15 -2.62 3.34
CA ASP A 227 13.83 -1.37 3.03
C ASP A 227 15.13 -1.23 3.85
N GLY A 228 15.95 -0.25 3.52
CA GLY A 228 17.23 -0.03 4.19
C GLY A 228 17.13 0.37 5.67
N GLY A 229 15.94 0.68 6.17
CA GLY A 229 15.68 0.96 7.59
C GLY A 229 15.46 -0.30 8.43
N GLN A 230 15.01 -1.38 7.82
CA GLN A 230 14.71 -2.64 8.51
C GLN A 230 15.74 -3.74 8.24
N TYR A 231 16.34 -3.75 7.04
CA TYR A 231 17.26 -4.81 6.60
C TYR A 231 18.46 -4.20 5.87
N PRO A 232 19.67 -4.67 6.18
CA PRO A 232 20.87 -4.01 5.68
C PRO A 232 21.33 -4.49 4.30
N LEU A 233 20.43 -4.97 3.45
CA LEU A 233 20.79 -5.53 2.14
C LEU A 233 20.36 -4.63 0.99
N TYR A 234 21.24 -4.43 0.02
CA TYR A 234 20.91 -3.73 -1.21
C TYR A 234 21.62 -4.32 -2.42
N ILE A 235 21.10 -4.00 -3.59
CA ILE A 235 21.72 -4.22 -4.90
C ILE A 235 21.77 -2.88 -5.62
N ASP A 236 22.94 -2.52 -6.12
CA ASP A 236 23.10 -1.39 -7.03
C ASP A 236 22.64 -1.81 -8.44
N PRO A 237 21.58 -1.21 -9.01
CA PRO A 237 21.10 -1.58 -10.35
C PRO A 237 22.12 -1.20 -11.46
N ALA A 238 23.05 -0.32 -11.20
CA ALA A 238 24.15 -0.02 -12.12
C ALA A 238 25.23 -1.10 -12.13
N ASP A 239 25.28 -1.97 -11.12
CA ASP A 239 26.19 -3.12 -11.07
C ASP A 239 25.64 -4.29 -11.89
N SER A 240 26.19 -4.55 -13.06
CA SER A 240 25.77 -5.62 -13.95
C SER A 240 25.91 -7.03 -13.35
N THR A 241 26.66 -7.18 -12.26
CA THR A 241 26.78 -8.45 -11.52
C THR A 241 25.64 -8.69 -10.55
N HIS A 242 24.83 -7.66 -10.28
CA HIS A 242 23.73 -7.67 -9.32
C HIS A 242 24.14 -8.20 -7.94
N THR A 243 25.31 -7.78 -7.47
CA THR A 243 25.86 -8.26 -6.20
C THR A 243 25.07 -7.74 -5.02
N VAL A 244 24.62 -8.65 -4.15
CA VAL A 244 23.99 -8.32 -2.88
C VAL A 244 25.05 -7.82 -1.90
N LYS A 245 24.87 -6.61 -1.40
CA LYS A 245 25.84 -5.92 -0.51
C LYS A 245 25.17 -5.51 0.80
N SER A 246 25.99 -5.27 1.82
CA SER A 246 25.51 -4.63 3.06
C SER A 246 25.30 -3.14 2.83
N PHE A 247 24.07 -2.69 3.07
CA PHE A 247 23.69 -1.30 2.92
C PHE A 247 24.41 -0.37 3.91
N LEU A 248 24.69 -0.86 5.11
CA LEU A 248 25.38 -0.10 6.16
C LEU A 248 26.82 0.30 5.79
N ASP A 249 27.44 -0.45 4.87
CA ASP A 249 28.76 -0.11 4.36
C ASP A 249 28.70 0.74 3.06
N SER A 250 27.50 1.13 2.63
CA SER A 250 27.36 1.95 1.42
C SER A 250 27.73 3.40 1.67
N PRO A 251 28.32 4.10 0.70
CA PRO A 251 28.56 5.55 0.79
C PRO A 251 27.25 6.32 1.02
N ALA A 252 26.15 5.91 0.38
CA ALA A 252 24.86 6.55 0.53
C ALA A 252 24.33 6.50 1.97
N PHE A 253 24.48 5.36 2.66
CA PHE A 253 24.10 5.26 4.08
C PHE A 253 24.89 6.24 4.94
N ALA A 254 26.22 6.26 4.78
CA ALA A 254 27.09 7.15 5.54
C ALA A 254 26.72 8.63 5.33
N GLN A 255 26.41 9.03 4.09
CA GLN A 255 25.99 10.38 3.74
C GLN A 255 24.65 10.74 4.38
N VAL A 256 23.65 9.86 4.30
CA VAL A 256 22.33 10.10 4.89
C VAL A 256 22.40 10.31 6.39
N VAL A 257 23.08 9.40 7.11
CA VAL A 257 23.14 9.50 8.60
C VAL A 257 23.96 10.69 9.05
N ALA A 258 25.02 11.06 8.30
CA ALA A 258 25.79 12.28 8.54
C ALA A 258 24.92 13.53 8.34
N LYS A 259 24.12 13.58 7.28
CA LYS A 259 23.19 14.69 7.00
C LYS A 259 22.09 14.82 8.06
N LYS A 260 21.50 13.71 8.50
CA LYS A 260 20.53 13.71 9.61
C LYS A 260 21.15 14.24 10.90
N LYS A 261 22.39 13.83 11.21
CA LYS A 261 23.16 14.35 12.35
C LYS A 261 23.38 15.86 12.22
N GLU A 262 23.80 16.32 11.05
CA GLU A 262 24.01 17.75 10.77
C GLU A 262 22.72 18.55 10.97
N TRP A 263 21.58 18.09 10.42
CA TRP A 263 20.28 18.76 10.60
C TRP A 263 19.86 18.79 12.06
N LYS A 264 20.12 17.72 12.81
CA LYS A 264 19.85 17.68 14.25
C LYS A 264 20.70 18.69 15.01
N ASP A 265 22.01 18.71 14.76
CA ASP A 265 22.96 19.62 15.43
C ASP A 265 22.66 21.08 15.11
N LYS A 266 22.20 21.38 13.87
CA LYS A 266 21.70 22.68 13.47
C LYS A 266 20.31 23.01 14.06
N GLY A 267 19.65 22.06 14.72
CA GLY A 267 18.29 22.20 15.26
C GLY A 267 17.23 22.40 14.17
N LEU A 268 17.45 21.83 12.99
CA LEU A 268 16.48 21.81 11.88
C LEU A 268 15.57 20.60 11.98
N LEU A 269 16.09 19.46 12.40
CA LEU A 269 15.36 18.20 12.55
C LEU A 269 14.77 18.10 13.97
N PHE A 270 13.44 18.03 14.05
CA PHE A 270 12.73 17.73 15.28
C PHE A 270 12.52 16.21 15.39
N ASN A 271 12.81 15.67 16.56
CA ASN A 271 12.82 14.23 16.81
C ASN A 271 12.15 13.90 18.15
N ASP A 272 10.87 13.84 18.18
CA ASP A 272 10.09 13.23 19.26
C ASP A 272 9.34 12.01 18.67
N PRO A 273 9.65 10.78 19.11
CA PRO A 273 9.00 9.58 18.56
C PRO A 273 7.50 9.51 18.86
N ASN A 274 7.00 10.33 19.79
CA ASN A 274 5.58 10.40 20.11
C ASN A 274 4.86 11.53 19.35
N PHE A 275 5.58 12.31 18.56
CA PHE A 275 5.00 13.41 17.81
C PHE A 275 4.42 12.91 16.49
N ASP A 276 3.14 13.17 16.26
CA ASP A 276 2.51 12.94 14.97
C ASP A 276 2.97 13.99 13.95
N GLY A 277 3.96 13.65 13.14
CA GLY A 277 4.52 14.55 12.14
C GLY A 277 3.52 14.91 11.05
N GLU A 278 2.70 13.96 10.60
CA GLU A 278 1.69 14.18 9.56
C GLU A 278 0.56 15.09 10.06
N GLY A 279 -0.02 14.76 11.21
CA GLY A 279 -1.01 15.62 11.85
C GLY A 279 -0.43 16.99 12.23
N GLY A 280 0.84 17.06 12.58
CA GLY A 280 1.56 18.31 12.80
C GLY A 280 1.64 19.16 11.54
N PHE A 281 1.91 18.57 10.38
CA PHE A 281 1.89 19.26 9.08
C PHE A 281 0.49 19.75 8.74
N ASP A 282 -0.52 18.89 8.82
CA ASP A 282 -1.92 19.20 8.54
C ASP A 282 -2.45 20.37 9.40
N ASN A 283 -1.92 20.51 10.61
CA ASN A 283 -2.30 21.59 11.56
C ASN A 283 -1.31 22.76 11.59
N GLY A 284 -0.37 22.82 10.64
CA GLY A 284 0.57 23.94 10.51
C GLY A 284 1.61 24.05 11.63
N LYS A 285 1.90 22.96 12.36
CA LYS A 285 2.95 22.90 13.38
C LYS A 285 4.28 22.42 12.83
N VAL A 286 4.29 21.86 11.62
CA VAL A 286 5.45 21.36 10.90
C VAL A 286 5.47 21.98 9.52
N ALA A 287 6.64 22.42 9.07
CA ALA A 287 6.78 23.10 7.77
C ALA A 287 7.07 22.12 6.63
N ALA A 288 7.66 20.97 6.92
CA ALA A 288 7.96 19.95 5.93
C ALA A 288 7.83 18.54 6.51
N ILE A 289 7.33 17.63 5.69
CA ILE A 289 7.36 16.20 5.94
C ILE A 289 7.93 15.47 4.75
N ALA A 290 8.68 14.42 4.99
CA ALA A 290 9.01 13.47 3.94
C ALA A 290 7.75 12.69 3.54
N ALA A 291 7.61 12.40 2.26
CA ALA A 291 6.39 11.86 1.72
C ALA A 291 6.66 10.96 0.51
N ASN A 292 5.67 10.20 0.11
CA ASN A 292 5.63 9.64 -1.23
C ASN A 292 4.98 10.62 -2.21
N ILE A 293 5.15 10.36 -3.50
CA ILE A 293 4.66 11.24 -4.57
C ILE A 293 3.13 11.46 -4.59
N PHE A 294 2.35 10.63 -3.91
CA PHE A 294 0.89 10.78 -3.78
C PHE A 294 0.47 11.47 -2.48
N ARG A 295 1.38 11.60 -1.50
CA ARG A 295 1.04 12.10 -0.18
C ARG A 295 0.57 13.56 -0.20
N ALA A 296 1.07 14.36 -1.14
CA ALA A 296 0.63 15.74 -1.30
C ALA A 296 -0.87 15.84 -1.62
N SER A 297 -1.40 14.95 -2.48
CA SER A 297 -2.82 14.95 -2.81
C SER A 297 -3.72 14.56 -1.63
N GLU A 298 -3.19 13.80 -0.69
CA GLU A 298 -3.91 13.41 0.53
C GLU A 298 -3.86 14.50 1.60
N ARG A 299 -2.78 15.30 1.63
CA ARG A 299 -2.53 16.32 2.67
C ARG A 299 -3.03 17.71 2.32
N VAL A 300 -3.20 18.01 1.03
CA VAL A 300 -3.57 19.37 0.60
C VAL A 300 -4.90 19.83 1.19
N ASP A 301 -5.91 18.96 1.23
CA ASP A 301 -7.23 19.31 1.76
C ASP A 301 -7.21 19.44 3.28
N ALA A 302 -6.49 18.57 3.97
CA ALA A 302 -6.34 18.64 5.43
C ALA A 302 -5.63 19.96 5.84
N LEU A 303 -4.48 20.25 5.22
CA LEU A 303 -3.73 21.48 5.52
C LEU A 303 -4.54 22.74 5.21
N THR A 304 -5.12 22.84 4.01
CA THR A 304 -5.85 24.05 3.58
C THR A 304 -7.15 24.25 4.35
N GLY A 305 -7.77 23.16 4.80
CA GLY A 305 -8.94 23.20 5.69
C GLY A 305 -8.62 23.69 7.10
N ASN A 306 -7.46 23.34 7.63
CA ASN A 306 -7.05 23.68 8.99
C ASN A 306 -6.28 25.02 9.07
N VAL A 307 -5.54 25.38 8.02
CA VAL A 307 -4.64 26.54 8.01
C VAL A 307 -5.00 27.48 6.87
N LYS A 308 -5.66 28.58 7.20
CA LYS A 308 -6.10 29.57 6.19
C LYS A 308 -4.93 30.12 5.38
N GLY A 309 -5.02 30.00 4.06
CA GLY A 309 -4.02 30.52 3.12
C GLY A 309 -2.78 29.63 2.97
N ALA A 310 -2.74 28.48 3.64
CA ALA A 310 -1.66 27.52 3.44
C ALA A 310 -1.70 26.93 2.03
N LYS A 311 -0.51 26.56 1.52
CA LYS A 311 -0.32 25.84 0.27
C LYS A 311 0.60 24.67 0.49
N VAL A 312 0.26 23.49 -0.05
CA VAL A 312 1.21 22.38 -0.15
C VAL A 312 2.02 22.57 -1.44
N GLU A 313 3.32 22.43 -1.32
CA GLU A 313 4.23 22.32 -2.47
C GLU A 313 5.00 21.01 -2.35
N THR A 314 5.09 20.28 -3.45
CA THR A 314 5.87 19.05 -3.53
C THR A 314 7.28 19.36 -4.01
N VAL A 315 8.27 19.05 -3.20
CA VAL A 315 9.69 19.18 -3.53
C VAL A 315 10.21 17.83 -3.99
N TYR A 316 10.69 17.79 -5.22
CA TYR A 316 11.33 16.63 -5.82
C TYR A 316 12.85 16.84 -5.83
N LEU A 317 13.57 16.06 -5.04
CA LEU A 317 15.02 15.99 -5.13
C LEU A 317 15.36 14.88 -6.12
N GLU A 318 15.54 15.25 -7.38
CA GLU A 318 15.67 14.26 -8.47
C GLU A 318 16.99 13.48 -8.40
N PRO A 319 16.93 12.14 -8.40
CA PRO A 319 18.12 11.32 -8.59
C PRO A 319 18.62 11.44 -10.04
N GLN A 320 19.91 11.25 -10.24
CA GLN A 320 20.56 11.32 -11.57
C GLN A 320 19.99 10.28 -12.55
N LYS A 321 19.58 9.11 -12.06
CA LYS A 321 18.98 8.03 -12.84
C LYS A 321 17.82 7.42 -12.07
N ARG A 322 16.76 7.05 -12.78
CA ARG A 322 15.54 6.49 -12.18
C ARG A 322 15.38 5.03 -12.57
N TYR A 323 15.00 4.20 -11.59
CA TYR A 323 14.79 2.77 -11.80
C TYR A 323 13.44 2.33 -11.22
N ILE A 324 12.76 1.44 -11.92
CA ILE A 324 11.58 0.74 -11.44
C ILE A 324 12.03 -0.61 -10.88
N PHE A 325 11.94 -0.75 -9.57
CA PHE A 325 12.38 -1.95 -8.83
C PHE A 325 11.25 -2.89 -8.48
N SER A 326 10.06 -2.36 -8.27
CA SER A 326 8.88 -3.14 -7.92
C SER A 326 7.71 -2.76 -8.80
N ALA A 327 6.72 -3.62 -8.85
CA ALA A 327 5.55 -3.44 -9.68
C ALA A 327 4.29 -3.07 -8.86
N GLY A 328 4.42 -2.81 -7.61
CA GLY A 328 3.30 -2.42 -6.76
C GLY A 328 3.62 -2.65 -5.29
N ASP A 329 2.96 -1.90 -4.45
CA ASP A 329 3.05 -2.01 -3.00
C ASP A 329 1.69 -2.41 -2.42
N ASN A 330 0.61 -1.73 -2.82
CA ASN A 330 -0.76 -2.02 -2.42
C ASN A 330 -1.51 -2.74 -3.55
N MET A 331 -2.33 -3.71 -3.20
CA MET A 331 -2.98 -4.64 -4.12
C MET A 331 -4.34 -5.06 -3.61
N LEU A 332 -5.15 -5.60 -4.50
CA LEU A 332 -6.36 -6.34 -4.17
C LEU A 332 -6.13 -7.83 -4.41
N ALA A 333 -6.47 -8.65 -3.43
CA ALA A 333 -6.26 -10.10 -3.45
C ALA A 333 -7.55 -10.84 -3.07
N VAL A 334 -7.59 -12.14 -3.38
CA VAL A 334 -8.72 -13.02 -3.03
C VAL A 334 -8.32 -13.94 -1.89
N PRO A 335 -8.96 -13.86 -0.72
CA PRO A 335 -8.74 -14.78 0.39
C PRO A 335 -9.08 -16.21 0.03
N SER A 336 -8.35 -17.17 0.62
CA SER A 336 -8.49 -18.60 0.31
C SER A 336 -9.84 -19.21 0.76
N THR A 337 -10.57 -18.54 1.61
CA THR A 337 -11.92 -18.93 2.05
C THR A 337 -13.00 -18.56 1.04
N SER A 338 -12.71 -17.71 0.06
CA SER A 338 -13.64 -17.38 -1.01
C SER A 338 -13.87 -18.56 -1.94
N LYS A 339 -15.12 -18.75 -2.31
CA LYS A 339 -15.56 -19.67 -3.38
C LYS A 339 -15.88 -18.91 -4.68
N HIS A 340 -15.68 -17.60 -4.69
CA HIS A 340 -16.08 -16.65 -5.73
C HIS A 340 -14.90 -15.88 -6.32
N ALA A 341 -13.76 -16.59 -6.51
CA ALA A 341 -12.54 -15.95 -7.00
C ALA A 341 -12.71 -15.30 -8.38
N ASP A 342 -13.49 -15.94 -9.26
CA ASP A 342 -13.76 -15.44 -10.59
C ASP A 342 -14.60 -14.16 -10.58
N GLU A 343 -15.59 -14.10 -9.69
CA GLU A 343 -16.45 -12.93 -9.48
C GLU A 343 -15.68 -11.79 -8.79
N ALA A 344 -14.79 -12.10 -7.87
CA ALA A 344 -13.91 -11.13 -7.25
C ALA A 344 -12.93 -10.50 -8.27
N VAL A 345 -12.35 -11.31 -9.16
CA VAL A 345 -11.52 -10.81 -10.27
C VAL A 345 -12.35 -9.95 -11.23
N ALA A 346 -13.57 -10.37 -11.56
CA ALA A 346 -14.49 -9.57 -12.39
C ALA A 346 -14.82 -8.22 -11.74
N LEU A 347 -15.01 -8.19 -10.42
CA LEU A 347 -15.21 -6.94 -9.66
C LEU A 347 -13.98 -6.03 -9.74
N ILE A 348 -12.76 -6.55 -9.52
CA ILE A 348 -11.53 -5.76 -9.65
C ILE A 348 -11.38 -5.21 -11.07
N ASN A 349 -11.67 -6.03 -12.09
CA ASN A 349 -11.66 -5.62 -13.49
C ASN A 349 -12.67 -4.50 -13.74
N TRP A 350 -13.89 -4.63 -13.23
CA TRP A 350 -14.95 -3.62 -13.34
C TRP A 350 -14.54 -2.28 -12.71
N ILE A 351 -13.92 -2.31 -11.52
CA ILE A 351 -13.44 -1.09 -10.85
C ILE A 351 -12.46 -0.31 -11.75
N LYS A 352 -11.55 -1.01 -12.43
CA LYS A 352 -10.47 -0.41 -13.22
C LYS A 352 -10.75 -0.30 -14.71
N LYS A 353 -11.96 -0.67 -15.15
CA LYS A 353 -12.36 -0.70 -16.56
C LYS A 353 -12.50 0.69 -17.17
N ASP A 354 -13.22 1.55 -16.50
CA ASP A 354 -13.54 2.90 -16.97
C ASP A 354 -13.67 3.93 -15.83
N GLN A 355 -13.77 5.21 -16.22
CA GLN A 355 -13.81 6.32 -15.28
C GLN A 355 -15.07 6.29 -14.39
N ALA A 356 -16.22 5.91 -14.93
CA ALA A 356 -17.48 5.94 -14.17
C ALA A 356 -17.51 4.88 -13.06
N ASN A 357 -17.00 3.70 -13.34
CA ASN A 357 -16.87 2.62 -12.36
C ASN A 357 -15.85 2.97 -11.28
N TYR A 358 -14.71 3.51 -11.72
CA TYR A 358 -13.65 3.92 -10.80
C TYR A 358 -14.11 5.03 -9.86
N ASP A 359 -14.78 6.07 -10.39
CA ASP A 359 -15.29 7.19 -9.60
C ASP A 359 -16.32 6.71 -8.56
N LEU A 360 -17.27 5.89 -9.00
CA LEU A 360 -18.30 5.37 -8.09
C LEU A 360 -17.72 4.52 -6.97
N TRP A 361 -16.74 3.66 -7.28
CA TRP A 361 -16.06 2.84 -6.28
C TRP A 361 -15.21 3.69 -5.33
N SER A 362 -14.47 4.67 -5.87
CA SER A 362 -13.45 5.41 -5.13
C SER A 362 -14.00 6.64 -4.40
N TYR A 363 -14.96 7.33 -5.00
CA TYR A 363 -15.46 8.61 -4.50
C TYR A 363 -16.97 8.59 -4.16
N GLY A 364 -17.68 7.54 -4.56
CA GLY A 364 -19.12 7.40 -4.31
C GLY A 364 -19.99 8.06 -5.40
N VAL A 365 -21.12 8.59 -4.99
CA VAL A 365 -22.13 9.17 -5.87
C VAL A 365 -21.88 10.66 -6.08
N GLU A 366 -21.69 11.07 -7.34
CA GLU A 366 -21.57 12.49 -7.70
C GLU A 366 -22.84 13.26 -7.28
N GLY A 367 -22.64 14.46 -6.74
CA GLY A 367 -23.70 15.31 -6.19
C GLY A 367 -24.14 14.92 -4.77
N VAL A 368 -23.73 13.76 -4.25
CA VAL A 368 -24.03 13.28 -2.89
C VAL A 368 -22.75 13.20 -2.05
N ASN A 369 -21.78 12.42 -2.49
CA ASN A 369 -20.54 12.17 -1.74
C ASN A 369 -19.39 13.09 -2.19
N TYR A 370 -19.44 13.60 -3.41
CA TYR A 370 -18.49 14.54 -3.99
C TYR A 370 -19.15 15.33 -5.13
N LYS A 371 -18.45 16.36 -5.62
CA LYS A 371 -18.80 17.09 -6.86
C LYS A 371 -17.62 17.07 -7.81
N LEU A 372 -17.86 17.20 -9.10
CA LEU A 372 -16.82 17.43 -10.09
C LEU A 372 -16.62 18.92 -10.33
N ALA A 373 -15.38 19.37 -10.26
CA ALA A 373 -14.94 20.69 -10.71
C ALA A 373 -13.98 20.48 -11.90
N GLY A 374 -14.55 20.39 -13.10
CA GLY A 374 -13.83 19.90 -14.29
C GLY A 374 -13.45 18.45 -14.10
N ASN A 375 -12.13 18.15 -14.06
CA ASN A 375 -11.64 16.78 -13.83
C ASN A 375 -11.21 16.52 -12.37
N ALA A 376 -11.38 17.50 -11.49
CA ALA A 376 -11.01 17.38 -10.08
C ALA A 376 -12.22 16.96 -9.21
N VAL A 377 -11.92 16.27 -8.11
CA VAL A 377 -12.87 15.94 -7.04
C VAL A 377 -12.93 17.10 -6.06
N ASP A 378 -14.13 17.56 -5.76
CA ASP A 378 -14.41 18.57 -4.74
C ASP A 378 -15.31 17.94 -3.66
N THR A 379 -14.78 17.82 -2.46
CA THR A 379 -15.53 17.37 -1.28
C THR A 379 -15.91 18.53 -0.35
N SER A 380 -15.57 19.76 -0.72
CA SER A 380 -15.95 20.95 0.04
C SER A 380 -17.47 21.13 0.06
N GLY A 381 -18.01 21.43 1.24
CA GLY A 381 -19.46 21.57 1.41
C GLY A 381 -20.28 20.28 1.33
N ILE A 382 -19.66 19.10 1.25
CA ILE A 382 -20.36 17.82 1.44
C ILE A 382 -20.70 17.65 2.92
N PRO A 383 -21.97 17.44 3.27
CA PRO A 383 -22.37 17.21 4.66
C PRO A 383 -21.67 15.99 5.26
N ASP A 384 -21.33 16.03 6.54
CA ASP A 384 -20.61 14.94 7.22
C ASP A 384 -21.33 13.59 7.08
N ALA A 385 -22.67 13.57 7.11
CA ALA A 385 -23.47 12.37 6.92
C ALA A 385 -23.30 11.73 5.51
N ASN A 386 -22.83 12.50 4.55
CA ASN A 386 -22.64 12.07 3.16
C ASN A 386 -21.17 11.81 2.81
N LYS A 387 -20.22 12.04 3.74
CA LYS A 387 -18.81 11.79 3.48
C LYS A 387 -18.55 10.30 3.23
N TYR A 388 -18.01 9.99 2.08
CA TYR A 388 -17.59 8.66 1.68
C TYR A 388 -16.07 8.64 1.53
N ASN A 389 -15.40 8.21 2.58
CA ASN A 389 -13.95 8.12 2.62
C ASN A 389 -13.54 6.67 2.42
N THR A 390 -13.04 6.35 1.27
CA THR A 390 -12.42 5.07 0.98
C THR A 390 -10.90 5.21 1.01
N ASN A 391 -10.23 4.15 1.35
CA ASN A 391 -8.79 4.09 1.28
C ASN A 391 -8.36 3.85 -0.19
N VAL A 392 -8.57 4.85 -1.07
CA VAL A 392 -8.30 4.79 -2.52
C VAL A 392 -6.87 4.33 -2.81
N TRP A 393 -5.91 4.61 -1.90
CA TRP A 393 -4.53 4.16 -2.01
C TRP A 393 -4.37 2.64 -2.14
N MET A 394 -5.36 1.84 -1.74
CA MET A 394 -5.31 0.37 -1.89
C MET A 394 -5.42 -0.09 -3.35
N TRP A 395 -6.16 0.63 -4.19
CA TRP A 395 -6.43 0.26 -5.59
C TRP A 395 -6.13 1.35 -6.61
N ASN A 396 -5.49 2.43 -6.20
CA ASN A 396 -5.29 3.61 -7.02
C ASN A 396 -4.78 3.27 -8.44
N ASP A 397 -5.30 3.97 -9.42
CA ASP A 397 -4.91 3.84 -10.83
C ASP A 397 -4.75 5.23 -11.42
N LEU A 398 -3.52 5.63 -11.72
CA LEU A 398 -3.22 6.98 -12.18
C LEU A 398 -3.95 7.37 -13.48
N ARG A 399 -4.33 6.39 -14.29
CA ARG A 399 -5.11 6.64 -15.52
C ARG A 399 -6.51 7.18 -15.21
N LEU A 400 -7.09 6.75 -14.07
CA LEU A 400 -8.47 7.01 -13.66
C LEU A 400 -8.55 7.91 -12.40
N ALA A 401 -7.45 8.04 -11.66
CA ALA A 401 -7.42 8.82 -10.43
C ALA A 401 -7.76 10.29 -10.67
N ARG A 402 -8.64 10.80 -9.84
CA ARG A 402 -8.94 12.23 -9.76
C ARG A 402 -8.22 12.83 -8.57
N PHE A 403 -7.82 14.06 -8.70
CA PHE A 403 -7.15 14.84 -7.65
C PHE A 403 -8.09 15.89 -7.10
N SER A 404 -7.82 16.36 -5.88
CA SER A 404 -8.55 17.47 -5.28
C SER A 404 -8.39 18.75 -6.09
N THR A 405 -9.38 19.64 -6.03
CA THR A 405 -9.32 20.99 -6.62
C THR A 405 -8.16 21.84 -6.09
N ASN A 406 -7.69 21.53 -4.87
CA ASN A 406 -6.58 22.23 -4.22
C ASN A 406 -5.20 21.68 -4.64
N TYR A 407 -5.14 20.57 -5.41
CA TYR A 407 -3.88 19.97 -5.82
C TYR A 407 -3.32 20.68 -7.07
N PRO A 408 -2.03 21.09 -7.07
CA PRO A 408 -1.45 21.83 -8.18
C PRO A 408 -1.48 21.04 -9.49
N LYS A 409 -1.96 21.66 -10.57
CA LYS A 409 -2.06 21.01 -11.90
C LYS A 409 -0.69 20.56 -12.42
N GLU A 410 0.35 21.34 -12.14
CA GLU A 410 1.73 21.00 -12.51
C GLU A 410 2.23 19.72 -11.86
N ASP A 411 1.84 19.47 -10.59
CA ASP A 411 2.19 18.25 -9.88
C ASP A 411 1.43 17.03 -10.46
N ILE A 412 0.18 17.20 -10.88
CA ILE A 412 -0.57 16.15 -11.57
C ILE A 412 0.13 15.73 -12.88
N GLU A 413 0.56 16.71 -13.68
CA GLU A 413 1.25 16.44 -14.94
C GLU A 413 2.64 15.82 -14.71
N ALA A 414 3.34 16.22 -13.64
CA ALA A 414 4.59 15.61 -13.23
C ALA A 414 4.40 14.12 -12.84
N LEU A 415 3.35 13.83 -12.06
CA LEU A 415 3.00 12.46 -11.66
C LEU A 415 2.70 11.56 -12.86
N LYS A 416 1.90 12.04 -13.81
CA LYS A 416 1.54 11.28 -15.01
C LYS A 416 2.74 10.89 -15.87
N LYS A 417 3.81 11.69 -15.81
CA LYS A 417 5.06 11.48 -16.56
C LYS A 417 6.19 10.89 -15.71
N TRP A 418 5.94 10.62 -14.43
CA TRP A 418 6.97 10.31 -13.44
C TRP A 418 7.89 9.17 -13.86
N ASP A 419 7.31 8.03 -14.26
CA ASP A 419 8.07 6.83 -14.67
C ASP A 419 8.54 6.85 -16.12
N SER A 420 8.19 7.88 -16.91
CA SER A 420 8.47 7.92 -18.36
C SER A 420 9.95 7.89 -18.74
N LYS A 421 10.81 8.28 -17.81
CA LYS A 421 12.28 8.27 -17.98
C LYS A 421 12.95 7.19 -17.14
N SER A 422 12.21 6.25 -16.62
CA SER A 422 12.71 5.23 -15.70
C SER A 422 13.05 3.95 -16.44
N GLU A 423 14.11 3.28 -16.00
CA GLU A 423 14.51 1.97 -16.50
C GLU A 423 13.90 0.88 -15.64
N VAL A 424 13.19 -0.06 -16.26
CA VAL A 424 12.65 -1.24 -15.57
C VAL A 424 13.78 -2.20 -15.27
N THR A 425 14.03 -2.48 -13.99
CA THR A 425 15.12 -3.39 -13.59
C THR A 425 14.71 -4.85 -13.76
N PRO A 426 15.67 -5.77 -13.86
CA PRO A 426 15.39 -7.20 -13.92
C PRO A 426 14.78 -7.76 -12.62
N PHE A 427 14.68 -6.96 -11.56
CA PHE A 427 14.17 -7.38 -10.26
C PHE A 427 12.64 -7.27 -10.13
N VAL A 428 11.97 -6.60 -11.06
CA VAL A 428 10.51 -6.43 -11.03
C VAL A 428 9.81 -7.79 -11.01
N GLY A 429 9.03 -8.03 -9.95
CA GLY A 429 8.34 -9.30 -9.70
C GLY A 429 9.17 -10.32 -8.91
N PHE A 430 10.42 -9.99 -8.54
CA PHE A 430 11.18 -10.82 -7.61
C PHE A 430 10.51 -10.85 -6.23
N THR A 431 10.40 -12.04 -5.66
CA THR A 431 9.92 -12.26 -4.31
C THR A 431 10.84 -13.24 -3.62
N LEU A 432 11.42 -12.83 -2.49
CA LEU A 432 12.33 -13.66 -1.72
C LEU A 432 11.58 -14.78 -0.97
N ASP A 433 12.02 -16.03 -1.14
CA ASP A 433 11.65 -17.12 -0.24
C ASP A 433 12.53 -17.07 1.02
N GLN A 434 11.91 -16.71 2.13
CA GLN A 434 12.58 -16.54 3.41
C GLN A 434 12.67 -17.82 4.24
N SER A 435 12.13 -18.95 3.76
CA SER A 435 11.96 -20.19 4.54
C SER A 435 13.25 -20.69 5.20
N LYS A 436 14.38 -20.58 4.50
CA LYS A 436 15.70 -21.04 4.98
C LYS A 436 16.40 -20.07 5.92
N ILE A 437 16.02 -18.79 5.92
CA ILE A 437 16.74 -17.70 6.59
C ILE A 437 15.84 -16.87 7.54
N LYS A 438 14.65 -17.37 7.84
CA LYS A 438 13.63 -16.65 8.59
C LYS A 438 14.11 -16.21 9.98
N SER A 439 14.81 -17.07 10.70
CA SER A 439 15.34 -16.75 12.03
C SER A 439 16.43 -15.68 11.97
N GLN A 440 17.34 -15.78 11.00
CA GLN A 440 18.39 -14.78 10.80
C GLN A 440 17.78 -13.43 10.43
N ILE A 441 16.79 -13.40 9.53
CA ILE A 441 16.07 -12.17 9.16
C ILE A 441 15.45 -11.51 10.39
N SER A 442 14.76 -12.28 11.24
CA SER A 442 14.15 -11.73 12.47
C SER A 442 15.19 -11.16 13.44
N ASN A 443 16.32 -11.86 13.62
CA ASN A 443 17.41 -11.37 14.48
C ASN A 443 18.06 -10.09 13.92
N ILE A 444 18.29 -10.04 12.61
CA ILE A 444 18.82 -8.85 11.91
C ILE A 444 17.88 -7.68 12.09
N GLN A 445 16.57 -7.89 11.88
CA GLN A 445 15.56 -6.85 12.04
C GLN A 445 15.54 -6.29 13.48
N ALA A 446 15.66 -7.14 14.49
CA ALA A 446 15.74 -6.70 15.88
C ALA A 446 16.97 -5.83 16.14
N ILE A 447 18.13 -6.21 15.58
CA ILE A 447 19.37 -5.42 15.70
C ILE A 447 19.23 -4.08 14.93
N MET A 448 18.67 -4.09 13.71
CA MET A 448 18.42 -2.85 12.97
C MET A 448 17.51 -1.91 13.74
N GLY A 449 16.44 -2.45 14.38
CA GLY A 449 15.54 -1.68 15.24
C GLY A 449 16.21 -1.03 16.46
N GLU A 450 17.33 -1.59 16.93
CA GLU A 450 18.13 -1.01 18.03
C GLU A 450 18.92 0.24 17.58
N TYR A 451 19.44 0.27 16.35
CA TYR A 451 20.37 1.30 15.89
C TYR A 451 19.75 2.33 14.96
N ILE A 452 18.94 1.89 14.01
CA ILE A 452 18.48 2.73 12.88
C ILE A 452 17.63 3.93 13.32
N PRO A 453 16.70 3.83 14.28
CA PRO A 453 15.92 4.99 14.70
C PRO A 453 16.80 6.12 15.24
N ASN A 454 17.79 5.81 16.06
CA ASN A 454 18.69 6.81 16.63
C ASN A 454 19.61 7.44 15.57
N LEU A 455 20.02 6.69 14.55
CA LEU A 455 20.76 7.20 13.40
C LEU A 455 19.88 8.10 12.54
N GLY A 456 18.65 7.68 12.26
CA GLY A 456 17.66 8.45 11.48
C GLY A 456 17.23 9.76 12.15
N MET A 457 17.15 9.76 13.48
CA MET A 457 16.89 10.97 14.26
C MET A 457 18.13 11.87 14.43
N GLY A 458 19.30 11.48 13.91
CA GLY A 458 20.54 12.24 14.06
C GLY A 458 21.06 12.30 15.51
N VAL A 459 20.60 11.41 16.40
CA VAL A 459 21.01 11.41 17.83
C VAL A 459 22.37 10.74 18.00
N THR A 460 22.62 9.68 17.21
CA THR A 460 23.82 8.86 17.33
C THR A 460 24.76 9.12 16.15
N ASP A 461 26.06 9.30 16.44
CA ASP A 461 27.09 9.30 15.40
C ASP A 461 27.31 7.88 14.88
N TYR A 462 27.24 7.72 13.55
CA TYR A 462 27.37 6.42 12.90
C TYR A 462 28.72 5.75 13.19
N ASN A 463 29.83 6.52 13.13
CA ASN A 463 31.15 5.97 13.33
C ASN A 463 31.35 5.42 14.74
N SER A 464 30.62 5.96 15.72
CA SER A 464 30.70 5.50 17.11
C SER A 464 30.05 4.12 17.34
N VAL A 465 29.13 3.69 16.46
CA VAL A 465 28.35 2.45 16.64
C VAL A 465 28.54 1.43 15.53
N LYS A 466 29.14 1.81 14.40
CA LYS A 466 29.29 0.98 13.20
C LYS A 466 29.87 -0.41 13.51
N ASP A 467 31.03 -0.46 14.14
CA ASP A 467 31.76 -1.72 14.36
C ASP A 467 30.97 -2.67 15.26
N GLN A 468 30.35 -2.14 16.32
CA GLN A 468 29.54 -2.94 17.23
C GLN A 468 28.27 -3.47 16.53
N MET A 469 27.59 -2.61 15.76
CA MET A 469 26.41 -2.98 15.00
C MET A 469 26.74 -4.07 13.98
N MET A 470 27.80 -3.90 13.18
CA MET A 470 28.24 -4.89 12.19
C MET A 470 28.65 -6.21 12.83
N LYS A 471 29.32 -6.18 13.99
CA LYS A 471 29.64 -7.40 14.75
C LYS A 471 28.39 -8.16 15.17
N LYS A 472 27.37 -7.46 15.69
CA LYS A 472 26.07 -8.08 16.05
C LYS A 472 25.38 -8.68 14.83
N LEU A 473 25.31 -7.96 13.72
CA LEU A 473 24.67 -8.41 12.50
C LEU A 473 25.35 -9.65 11.89
N ASN A 474 26.69 -9.68 11.88
CA ASN A 474 27.42 -10.86 11.43
C ASN A 474 27.17 -12.07 12.34
N ALA A 475 27.13 -11.88 13.64
CA ALA A 475 26.76 -12.93 14.59
C ALA A 475 25.32 -13.42 14.43
N ALA A 476 24.40 -12.56 13.96
CA ALA A 476 23.02 -12.91 13.65
C ALA A 476 22.84 -13.63 12.29
N GLY A 477 23.92 -13.84 11.52
CA GLY A 477 23.89 -14.57 10.26
C GLY A 477 23.74 -13.70 9.01
N LEU A 478 24.16 -12.43 9.04
CA LEU A 478 24.08 -11.52 7.91
C LEU A 478 24.68 -12.12 6.63
N GLN A 479 25.84 -12.79 6.73
CA GLN A 479 26.52 -13.36 5.57
C GLN A 479 25.74 -14.53 4.96
N ASP A 480 25.07 -15.36 5.77
CA ASP A 480 24.24 -16.46 5.28
C ASP A 480 22.98 -15.93 4.55
N VAL A 481 22.38 -14.87 5.11
CA VAL A 481 21.25 -14.18 4.45
C VAL A 481 21.71 -13.59 3.10
N MET A 482 22.85 -12.91 3.04
CA MET A 482 23.38 -12.37 1.79
C MET A 482 23.60 -13.45 0.72
N LYS A 483 24.16 -14.61 1.10
CA LYS A 483 24.38 -15.73 0.18
C LYS A 483 23.06 -16.31 -0.36
N GLU A 484 22.08 -16.52 0.50
CA GLU A 484 20.77 -17.06 0.07
C GLU A 484 20.05 -16.08 -0.84
N VAL A 485 20.03 -14.77 -0.49
CA VAL A 485 19.44 -13.72 -1.32
C VAL A 485 20.13 -13.64 -2.69
N GLN A 486 21.48 -13.68 -2.72
CA GLN A 486 22.24 -13.69 -3.97
C GLN A 486 21.89 -14.89 -4.86
N SER A 487 21.77 -16.06 -4.26
CA SER A 487 21.39 -17.28 -4.98
C SER A 487 20.02 -17.15 -5.65
N GLN A 488 19.03 -16.62 -4.92
CA GLN A 488 17.68 -16.44 -5.44
C GLN A 488 17.61 -15.34 -6.52
N ILE A 489 18.31 -14.23 -6.33
CA ILE A 489 18.42 -13.15 -7.34
C ILE A 489 19.00 -13.69 -8.62
N ASN A 490 20.12 -14.44 -8.56
CA ASN A 490 20.76 -15.01 -9.74
C ASN A 490 19.84 -15.97 -10.49
N ALA A 491 19.11 -16.81 -9.75
CA ALA A 491 18.12 -17.72 -10.34
C ALA A 491 16.98 -16.96 -11.03
N TYR A 492 16.43 -15.95 -10.36
CA TYR A 492 15.34 -15.13 -10.90
C TYR A 492 15.74 -14.39 -12.17
N VAL A 493 16.88 -13.68 -12.14
CA VAL A 493 17.38 -12.91 -13.29
C VAL A 493 17.69 -13.85 -14.47
N SER A 494 18.26 -15.03 -14.21
CA SER A 494 18.55 -16.02 -15.26
C SER A 494 17.30 -16.56 -15.94
N GLN A 495 16.22 -16.78 -15.19
CA GLN A 495 14.94 -17.26 -15.72
C GLN A 495 14.20 -16.18 -16.52
N ASN A 496 14.42 -14.91 -16.23
CA ASN A 496 13.75 -13.76 -16.84
C ASN A 496 14.61 -13.02 -17.87
N LYS A 497 15.82 -13.48 -18.17
CA LYS A 497 16.59 -13.00 -19.32
C LYS A 497 15.89 -13.50 -20.60
N LYS A 498 15.14 -12.59 -21.25
CA LYS A 498 14.65 -12.74 -22.63
C LYS A 498 15.30 -11.71 -23.53
#